data_5a7f52ed1054dc1180dfcb8c049ede79
#
_entry.id   5a7f52ed1054dc1180dfcb8c049ede79
#
_cell.length_a   1.000
_cell.length_b   1.000
_cell.length_c   1.000
_cell.angle_alpha   90.00
_cell.angle_beta   90.00
_cell.angle_gamma   90.00
#
_symmetry.space_group_name_H-M   'P 1'
#
loop_
_entity.id
_entity.type
_entity.pdbx_description
1 polymer ?
#
loop_
_entity_poly.entity_id
_entity_poly.type
_entity_poly.pdbx_seq_one_letter_code
_entity_poly.pdbx_strand_id
1 'polypeptide(L)'
;DGETLVAPSEMALTLSTGEVLGESPRVRSARRRAVTETIDAPLYRQSRFDAAYNELDLRLRGDYGILARAYDDGVCYRFYTERDGELTIVDETAQLNFEGDPSAYIPYSKTEIPMRTSFENTYEYAPLSKFRTQTVAFMPVLVDLGERGYVLYTESDVEAYPGVYLTYDKEAKGFAAVSYTHLRAH
;
A
#
# COMPACT_ATOMS: atom_id res chain seq x y z
N ASP A 1 -10.47 -17.34 -9.70
CA ASP A 1 -10.97 -18.63 -9.16
C ASP A 1 -11.76 -18.45 -7.85
N GLY A 2 -11.86 -17.22 -7.31
CA GLY A 2 -12.67 -16.93 -6.13
C GLY A 2 -12.00 -17.20 -4.78
N GLU A 3 -10.72 -17.56 -4.76
CA GLU A 3 -9.97 -17.72 -3.53
C GLU A 3 -9.45 -16.39 -3.00
N THR A 4 -9.62 -16.15 -1.69
CA THR A 4 -9.14 -14.93 -1.04
C THR A 4 -7.64 -15.06 -0.76
N LEU A 5 -6.81 -14.22 -1.39
CA LEU A 5 -5.37 -14.16 -1.13
C LEU A 5 -5.04 -13.14 -0.03
N VAL A 6 -5.77 -12.04 0.01
CA VAL A 6 -5.61 -10.94 0.98
C VAL A 6 -6.92 -10.77 1.72
N ALA A 7 -6.88 -10.78 3.04
CA ALA A 7 -8.04 -10.55 3.89
C ALA A 7 -8.49 -9.07 3.83
N PRO A 8 -9.71 -8.74 4.27
CA PRO A 8 -10.14 -7.35 4.36
C PRO A 8 -9.11 -6.49 5.07
N SER A 9 -8.70 -5.40 4.42
CA SER A 9 -7.62 -4.53 4.84
C SER A 9 -8.09 -3.08 4.77
N GLU A 10 -7.81 -2.33 5.82
CA GLU A 10 -8.23 -0.93 5.90
C GLU A 10 -7.31 -0.02 5.10
N MET A 11 -7.93 1.03 4.51
CA MET A 11 -7.24 2.13 3.87
C MET A 11 -7.88 3.46 4.28
N ALA A 12 -7.10 4.38 4.79
CA ALA A 12 -7.57 5.70 5.21
C ALA A 12 -6.44 6.74 5.18
N LEU A 13 -6.81 8.02 5.09
CA LEU A 13 -5.88 9.14 5.23
C LEU A 13 -6.39 10.07 6.32
N THR A 14 -5.57 10.32 7.33
CA THR A 14 -5.87 11.29 8.39
C THR A 14 -5.31 12.65 8.03
N LEU A 15 -6.16 13.66 7.98
CA LEU A 15 -5.79 15.04 7.70
C LEU A 15 -5.40 15.79 8.98
N SER A 16 -4.61 16.84 8.85
CA SER A 16 -4.23 17.72 9.96
C SER A 16 -5.42 18.38 10.66
N THR A 17 -6.57 18.42 10.01
CA THR A 17 -7.84 18.89 10.59
C THR A 17 -8.49 17.90 11.55
N GLY A 18 -7.97 16.65 11.61
CA GLY A 18 -8.56 15.53 12.35
C GLY A 18 -9.63 14.75 11.56
N GLU A 19 -9.92 15.17 10.31
CA GLU A 19 -10.79 14.40 9.42
C GLU A 19 -10.06 13.14 8.92
N VAL A 20 -10.79 12.01 8.87
CA VAL A 20 -10.27 10.73 8.34
C VAL A 20 -11.00 10.38 7.05
N LEU A 21 -10.29 10.49 5.93
CA LEU A 21 -10.79 10.07 4.62
C LEU A 21 -10.72 8.54 4.55
N GLY A 22 -11.83 7.89 4.22
CA GLY A 22 -11.95 6.43 4.20
C GLY A 22 -12.68 5.86 5.43
N GLU A 23 -12.82 6.61 6.52
CA GLU A 23 -13.65 6.21 7.64
C GLU A 23 -15.14 6.35 7.30
N SER A 24 -15.91 5.28 7.47
CA SER A 24 -17.36 5.24 7.18
C SER A 24 -17.73 5.88 5.83
N PRO A 25 -17.08 5.52 4.73
CA PRO A 25 -17.19 6.23 3.46
C PRO A 25 -18.60 6.12 2.88
N ARG A 26 -19.11 7.21 2.31
CA ARG A 26 -20.40 7.25 1.63
C ARG A 26 -20.19 7.44 0.13
N VAL A 27 -20.53 6.42 -0.64
CA VAL A 27 -20.40 6.45 -2.09
C VAL A 27 -21.35 7.48 -2.70
N ARG A 28 -20.82 8.40 -3.51
CA ARG A 28 -21.55 9.35 -4.34
C ARG A 28 -21.79 8.78 -5.73
N SER A 29 -20.75 8.20 -6.33
CA SER A 29 -20.84 7.49 -7.61
C SER A 29 -19.69 6.49 -7.75
N ALA A 30 -19.93 5.46 -8.59
CA ALA A 30 -18.93 4.47 -8.95
C ALA A 30 -18.94 4.32 -10.48
N ARG A 31 -17.78 4.55 -11.10
CA ARG A 31 -17.58 4.38 -12.54
C ARG A 31 -16.59 3.27 -12.78
N ARG A 32 -16.97 2.32 -13.64
CA ARG A 32 -16.09 1.22 -14.06
C ARG A 32 -15.79 1.35 -15.54
N ARG A 33 -14.56 1.02 -15.91
CA ARG A 33 -14.16 0.95 -17.31
C ARG A 33 -13.05 -0.09 -17.50
N ALA A 34 -13.05 -0.77 -18.65
CA ALA A 34 -11.88 -1.51 -19.12
C ALA A 34 -10.97 -0.54 -19.89
N VAL A 35 -9.69 -0.62 -19.65
CA VAL A 35 -8.67 0.24 -20.25
C VAL A 35 -7.62 -0.64 -20.91
N THR A 36 -7.21 -0.26 -22.11
CA THR A 36 -6.04 -0.80 -22.78
C THR A 36 -5.21 0.38 -23.24
N GLU A 37 -3.96 0.44 -22.84
CA GLU A 37 -3.06 1.54 -23.18
C GLU A 37 -1.63 1.02 -23.37
N THR A 38 -0.83 1.76 -24.11
CA THR A 38 0.60 1.52 -24.22
C THR A 38 1.35 2.55 -23.39
N ILE A 39 2.20 2.10 -22.48
CA ILE A 39 3.00 2.93 -21.58
C ILE A 39 4.42 2.99 -22.10
N ASP A 40 4.91 4.19 -22.38
CA ASP A 40 6.31 4.42 -22.71
C ASP A 40 7.14 4.49 -21.41
N ALA A 41 8.14 3.64 -21.30
CA ALA A 41 9.00 3.50 -20.12
C ALA A 41 10.48 3.49 -20.50
N PRO A 42 11.03 4.62 -21.03
CA PRO A 42 12.34 4.68 -21.67
C PRO A 42 13.52 4.36 -20.75
N LEU A 43 13.31 4.45 -19.42
CA LEU A 43 14.35 4.16 -18.42
C LEU A 43 14.35 2.70 -17.96
N TYR A 44 13.38 1.89 -18.41
CA TYR A 44 13.29 0.49 -18.04
C TYR A 44 13.94 -0.42 -19.10
N ARG A 45 14.19 -1.66 -18.72
CA ARG A 45 14.74 -2.69 -19.60
C ARG A 45 13.90 -2.89 -20.87
N GLN A 46 12.58 -2.74 -20.74
CA GLN A 46 11.63 -2.72 -21.84
C GLN A 46 11.06 -1.29 -21.93
N SER A 47 11.27 -0.64 -23.07
CA SER A 47 10.90 0.77 -23.24
C SER A 47 9.42 1.01 -23.47
N ARG A 48 8.62 -0.05 -23.67
CA ARG A 48 7.20 0.04 -23.95
C ARG A 48 6.46 -1.15 -23.38
N PHE A 49 5.32 -0.90 -22.69
CA PHE A 49 4.46 -1.92 -22.11
C PHE A 49 3.04 -1.72 -22.58
N ASP A 50 2.39 -2.80 -23.03
CA ASP A 50 0.96 -2.82 -23.26
C ASP A 50 0.27 -3.21 -21.96
N ALA A 51 -0.55 -2.32 -21.42
CA ALA A 51 -1.29 -2.51 -20.18
C ALA A 51 -2.78 -2.68 -20.46
N ALA A 52 -3.38 -3.71 -19.88
CA ALA A 52 -4.83 -3.93 -19.88
C ALA A 52 -5.30 -4.12 -18.45
N TYR A 53 -6.31 -3.35 -18.03
CA TYR A 53 -6.84 -3.42 -16.68
C TYR A 53 -8.29 -2.95 -16.58
N ASN A 54 -8.95 -3.34 -15.50
CA ASN A 54 -10.23 -2.78 -15.11
C ASN A 54 -10.01 -1.69 -14.08
N GLU A 55 -10.58 -0.52 -14.32
CA GLU A 55 -10.48 0.63 -13.43
C GLU A 55 -11.81 0.92 -12.75
N LEU A 56 -11.77 1.17 -11.44
CA LEU A 56 -12.88 1.66 -10.63
C LEU A 56 -12.53 3.06 -10.11
N ASP A 57 -13.30 4.05 -10.54
CA ASP A 57 -13.31 5.40 -9.98
C ASP A 57 -14.47 5.50 -8.99
N LEU A 58 -14.13 5.52 -7.70
CA LEU A 58 -15.09 5.57 -6.61
C LEU A 58 -15.08 6.96 -5.99
N ARG A 59 -16.11 7.76 -6.33
CA ARG A 59 -16.28 9.09 -5.75
C ARG A 59 -17.05 9.00 -4.44
N LEU A 60 -16.53 9.63 -3.41
CA LEU A 60 -17.05 9.62 -2.07
C LEU A 60 -17.59 11.00 -1.68
N ARG A 61 -18.46 11.07 -0.68
CA ARG A 61 -18.89 12.34 -0.11
C ARG A 61 -17.74 12.97 0.65
N GLY A 62 -17.61 14.30 0.53
CA GLY A 62 -16.49 15.06 1.09
C GLY A 62 -15.42 15.38 0.05
N ASP A 63 -15.80 15.29 -1.26
CA ASP A 63 -15.00 15.70 -2.41
C ASP A 63 -13.61 15.03 -2.47
N TYR A 64 -13.62 13.72 -2.26
CA TYR A 64 -12.50 12.83 -2.46
C TYR A 64 -12.93 11.51 -3.09
N GLY A 65 -11.98 10.70 -3.48
CA GLY A 65 -12.28 9.39 -4.04
C GLY A 65 -11.10 8.43 -3.98
N ILE A 66 -11.38 7.22 -4.46
CA ILE A 66 -10.39 6.15 -4.61
C ILE A 66 -10.42 5.70 -6.06
N LEU A 67 -9.27 5.73 -6.70
CA LEU A 67 -9.04 5.13 -8.00
C LEU A 67 -8.35 3.78 -7.78
N ALA A 68 -9.00 2.70 -8.17
CA ALA A 68 -8.46 1.35 -8.08
C ALA A 68 -8.33 0.74 -9.47
N ARG A 69 -7.27 -0.02 -9.70
CA ARG A 69 -7.03 -0.76 -10.93
C ARG A 69 -6.75 -2.21 -10.62
N ALA A 70 -7.35 -3.09 -11.42
CA ALA A 70 -7.15 -4.53 -11.37
C ALA A 70 -6.55 -5.00 -12.70
N TYR A 71 -5.35 -5.51 -12.63
CA TYR A 71 -4.61 -6.19 -13.70
C TYR A 71 -4.75 -7.71 -13.53
N ASP A 72 -4.28 -8.47 -14.49
CA ASP A 72 -4.30 -9.93 -14.41
C ASP A 72 -3.36 -10.47 -13.31
N ASP A 73 -2.31 -9.71 -12.98
CA ASP A 73 -1.25 -10.06 -12.03
C ASP A 73 -1.20 -9.18 -10.78
N GLY A 74 -2.09 -8.20 -10.64
CA GLY A 74 -2.06 -7.32 -9.49
C GLY A 74 -3.19 -6.33 -9.39
N VAL A 75 -3.26 -5.68 -8.23
CA VAL A 75 -4.19 -4.59 -7.96
C VAL A 75 -3.43 -3.41 -7.38
N CYS A 76 -3.85 -2.21 -7.71
CA CYS A 76 -3.36 -1.01 -7.06
C CYS A 76 -4.49 -0.02 -6.79
N TYR A 77 -4.26 0.88 -5.85
CA TYR A 77 -5.20 1.97 -5.56
C TYR A 77 -4.45 3.24 -5.20
N ARG A 78 -5.15 4.36 -5.31
CA ARG A 78 -4.73 5.64 -4.75
C ARG A 78 -5.95 6.45 -4.31
N PHE A 79 -5.75 7.28 -3.28
CA PHE A 79 -6.69 8.35 -2.98
C PHE A 79 -6.48 9.52 -3.93
N TYR A 80 -7.55 10.27 -4.17
CA TYR A 80 -7.48 11.57 -4.82
C TYR A 80 -8.48 12.53 -4.16
N THR A 81 -8.28 13.83 -4.33
CA THR A 81 -9.16 14.87 -3.84
C THR A 81 -9.64 15.77 -4.96
N GLU A 82 -10.87 16.24 -4.84
CA GLU A 82 -11.48 17.29 -5.69
C GLU A 82 -11.63 18.60 -4.90
N ARG A 83 -11.05 18.69 -3.69
CA ARG A 83 -11.08 19.89 -2.84
C ARG A 83 -10.12 20.93 -3.35
N ASP A 84 -10.51 22.20 -3.23
CA ASP A 84 -9.60 23.31 -3.49
C ASP A 84 -8.59 23.48 -2.35
N GLY A 85 -7.37 23.89 -2.72
CA GLY A 85 -6.29 24.20 -1.78
C GLY A 85 -5.43 22.98 -1.39
N GLU A 86 -4.53 23.20 -0.43
CA GLU A 86 -3.61 22.17 0.06
C GLU A 86 -4.25 21.35 1.17
N LEU A 87 -4.03 20.03 1.11
CA LEU A 87 -4.39 19.10 2.18
C LEU A 87 -3.10 18.60 2.83
N THR A 88 -3.03 18.72 4.15
CA THR A 88 -1.92 18.15 4.92
C THR A 88 -2.36 16.80 5.48
N ILE A 89 -1.73 15.73 4.99
CA ILE A 89 -1.92 14.38 5.50
C ILE A 89 -0.94 14.19 6.64
N VAL A 90 -1.43 13.74 7.79
CA VAL A 90 -0.63 13.48 8.98
C VAL A 90 -0.45 12.00 9.28
N ASP A 91 -1.35 11.15 8.76
CA ASP A 91 -1.26 9.70 8.89
C ASP A 91 -1.93 8.99 7.72
N GLU A 92 -1.45 7.78 7.43
CA GLU A 92 -2.01 6.89 6.42
C GLU A 92 -2.22 5.50 7.01
N THR A 93 -3.44 4.99 6.89
CA THR A 93 -3.74 3.59 7.13
C THR A 93 -3.71 2.86 5.78
N ALA A 94 -2.73 1.99 5.59
CA ALA A 94 -2.64 1.09 4.46
C ALA A 94 -2.27 -0.29 4.99
N GLN A 95 -3.30 -1.10 5.25
CA GLN A 95 -3.13 -2.45 5.78
C GLN A 95 -3.03 -3.47 4.65
N LEU A 96 -2.35 -4.57 4.94
CA LEU A 96 -2.37 -5.78 4.12
C LEU A 96 -2.47 -6.99 5.04
N ASN A 97 -3.68 -7.49 5.23
CA ASN A 97 -4.02 -8.53 6.19
C ASN A 97 -4.12 -9.89 5.51
N PHE A 98 -3.84 -10.95 6.26
CA PHE A 98 -3.86 -12.33 5.75
C PHE A 98 -4.62 -13.26 6.68
N GLU A 99 -5.20 -14.30 6.10
CA GLU A 99 -5.71 -15.41 6.88
C GLU A 99 -4.57 -16.30 7.36
N GLY A 100 -4.63 -16.73 8.61
CA GLY A 100 -3.59 -17.56 9.21
C GLY A 100 -2.35 -16.78 9.61
N ASP A 101 -1.18 -17.39 9.41
CA ASP A 101 0.13 -16.83 9.73
C ASP A 101 1.13 -17.17 8.61
N PRO A 102 0.99 -16.58 7.43
CA PRO A 102 1.89 -16.86 6.32
C PRO A 102 3.31 -16.37 6.62
N SER A 103 4.29 -16.99 5.99
CA SER A 103 5.66 -16.50 6.04
C SER A 103 5.88 -15.40 5.00
N ALA A 104 6.84 -14.53 5.26
CA ALA A 104 7.19 -13.47 4.33
C ALA A 104 8.70 -13.25 4.27
N TYR A 105 9.16 -12.75 3.14
CA TYR A 105 10.50 -12.20 2.95
C TYR A 105 10.48 -10.73 3.34
N ILE A 106 11.13 -10.38 4.46
CA ILE A 106 10.99 -9.09 5.12
C ILE A 106 12.34 -8.37 5.15
N PRO A 107 12.49 -7.21 4.49
CA PRO A 107 13.69 -6.39 4.52
C PRO A 107 13.63 -5.41 5.69
N TYR A 108 14.09 -5.80 6.85
CA TYR A 108 14.11 -4.93 8.02
C TYR A 108 15.09 -3.76 7.88
N SER A 109 14.73 -2.62 8.42
CA SER A 109 15.68 -1.52 8.59
C SER A 109 16.83 -1.93 9.49
N LYS A 110 18.07 -1.52 9.15
CA LYS A 110 19.27 -1.81 9.95
C LYS A 110 19.37 -0.97 11.22
N THR A 111 18.59 0.11 11.31
CA THR A 111 18.65 1.04 12.44
C THR A 111 17.23 1.33 12.95
N GLU A 112 17.14 1.72 14.24
CA GLU A 112 15.90 2.22 14.84
C GLU A 112 15.40 3.53 14.20
N ILE A 113 16.31 4.22 13.49
CA ILE A 113 15.97 5.42 12.72
C ILE A 113 16.08 5.09 11.24
N PRO A 114 14.99 4.62 10.61
CA PRO A 114 14.99 4.14 9.22
C PRO A 114 15.56 5.14 8.22
N MET A 115 15.36 6.44 8.47
CA MET A 115 15.78 7.54 7.60
C MET A 115 17.28 7.78 7.53
N ARG A 116 18.08 7.13 8.39
CA ARG A 116 19.55 7.26 8.41
C ARG A 116 20.26 6.04 7.86
N THR A 117 19.53 5.12 7.26
CA THR A 117 20.09 3.91 6.68
C THR A 117 19.80 3.84 5.19
N SER A 118 20.61 3.09 4.46
CA SER A 118 20.30 2.69 3.09
C SER A 118 19.11 1.74 3.08
N PHE A 119 18.31 1.78 2.01
CA PHE A 119 17.22 0.83 1.77
C PHE A 119 17.73 -0.54 1.32
N GLU A 120 18.88 -0.95 1.81
CA GLU A 120 19.52 -2.23 1.46
C GLU A 120 19.70 -3.08 2.70
N ASN A 121 19.08 -4.25 2.69
CA ASN A 121 19.32 -5.29 3.68
C ASN A 121 19.00 -6.66 3.05
N THR A 122 19.51 -7.71 3.69
CA THR A 122 19.10 -9.07 3.39
C THR A 122 17.66 -9.29 3.86
N TYR A 123 16.89 -10.01 3.05
CA TYR A 123 15.54 -10.40 3.43
C TYR A 123 15.60 -11.53 4.46
N GLU A 124 14.80 -11.42 5.50
CA GLU A 124 14.57 -12.49 6.46
C GLU A 124 13.28 -13.21 6.10
N TYR A 125 13.31 -14.53 6.05
CA TYR A 125 12.12 -15.36 5.83
C TYR A 125 11.59 -15.84 7.16
N ALA A 126 10.39 -15.40 7.55
CA ALA A 126 9.76 -15.74 8.81
C ALA A 126 8.24 -15.63 8.74
N PRO A 127 7.49 -16.37 9.60
CA PRO A 127 6.07 -16.12 9.80
C PRO A 127 5.79 -14.68 10.24
N LEU A 128 4.68 -14.09 9.79
CA LEU A 128 4.32 -12.71 10.10
C LEU A 128 4.18 -12.47 11.61
N SER A 129 3.71 -13.46 12.37
CA SER A 129 3.65 -13.40 13.85
C SER A 129 5.00 -13.22 14.54
N LYS A 130 6.10 -13.47 13.82
CA LYS A 130 7.48 -13.28 14.28
C LYS A 130 8.10 -11.97 13.83
N PHE A 131 7.32 -11.08 13.24
CA PHE A 131 7.81 -9.77 12.82
C PHE A 131 8.46 -9.02 13.99
N ARG A 132 9.59 -8.38 13.73
CA ARG A 132 10.35 -7.62 14.73
C ARG A 132 9.68 -6.27 14.98
N THR A 133 8.85 -6.18 16.01
CA THR A 133 8.08 -4.98 16.34
C THR A 133 8.91 -3.79 16.85
N GLN A 134 10.20 -4.00 17.13
CA GLN A 134 11.14 -2.94 17.53
C GLN A 134 11.77 -2.21 16.36
N THR A 135 11.51 -2.65 15.14
CA THR A 135 12.01 -2.03 13.92
C THR A 135 10.89 -2.00 12.89
N VAL A 136 11.17 -1.38 11.76
CA VAL A 136 10.28 -1.35 10.61
C VAL A 136 10.89 -2.10 9.44
N ALA A 137 10.07 -2.54 8.50
CA ALA A 137 10.51 -3.05 7.23
C ALA A 137 10.27 -2.00 6.14
N PHE A 138 11.10 -2.04 5.09
CA PHE A 138 10.85 -1.26 3.90
C PHE A 138 10.23 -2.14 2.79
N MET A 139 9.71 -1.51 1.76
CA MET A 139 9.15 -2.21 0.61
C MET A 139 10.21 -2.49 -0.45
N PRO A 140 10.02 -3.53 -1.29
CA PRO A 140 8.88 -4.44 -1.28
C PRO A 140 8.99 -5.55 -0.23
N VAL A 141 7.84 -6.13 0.17
CA VAL A 141 7.78 -7.38 0.93
C VAL A 141 7.10 -8.45 0.08
N LEU A 142 7.53 -9.70 0.20
CA LEU A 142 6.96 -10.84 -0.52
C LEU A 142 6.38 -11.83 0.49
N VAL A 143 5.07 -12.02 0.46
CA VAL A 143 4.34 -12.95 1.33
C VAL A 143 4.16 -14.27 0.61
N ASP A 144 4.53 -15.35 1.26
CA ASP A 144 4.42 -16.72 0.78
C ASP A 144 3.12 -17.34 1.32
N LEU A 145 2.17 -17.58 0.43
CA LEU A 145 0.89 -18.21 0.73
C LEU A 145 0.89 -19.73 0.47
N GLY A 146 2.08 -20.34 0.31
CA GLY A 146 2.25 -21.75 0.00
C GLY A 146 1.74 -22.10 -1.40
N GLU A 147 0.89 -23.11 -1.50
CA GLU A 147 0.33 -23.57 -2.79
C GLU A 147 -0.52 -22.51 -3.51
N ARG A 148 -0.98 -21.47 -2.79
CA ARG A 148 -1.74 -20.34 -3.35
C ARG A 148 -0.85 -19.30 -4.05
N GLY A 149 0.47 -19.44 -3.98
CA GLY A 149 1.45 -18.55 -4.60
C GLY A 149 1.97 -17.46 -3.68
N TYR A 150 2.30 -16.30 -4.25
CA TYR A 150 2.96 -15.21 -3.54
C TYR A 150 2.21 -13.89 -3.73
N VAL A 151 2.23 -13.04 -2.72
CA VAL A 151 1.75 -11.66 -2.80
C VAL A 151 2.93 -10.72 -2.59
N LEU A 152 3.24 -9.90 -3.60
CA LEU A 152 4.20 -8.81 -3.49
C LEU A 152 3.47 -7.53 -3.08
N TYR A 153 3.92 -6.92 -1.98
CA TYR A 153 3.41 -5.62 -1.53
C TYR A 153 4.47 -4.54 -1.74
N THR A 154 4.10 -3.51 -2.47
CA THR A 154 4.99 -2.38 -2.79
C THR A 154 4.18 -1.11 -3.02
N GLU A 155 4.87 0.02 -3.06
CA GLU A 155 4.33 1.30 -3.45
C GLU A 155 4.98 1.79 -4.75
N SER A 156 4.35 2.70 -5.42
CA SER A 156 4.87 3.35 -6.63
C SER A 156 4.41 4.80 -6.68
N ASP A 157 5.01 5.59 -7.57
CA ASP A 157 4.62 6.99 -7.81
C ASP A 157 4.74 7.88 -6.56
N VAL A 158 5.84 7.72 -5.82
CA VAL A 158 6.12 8.44 -4.56
C VAL A 158 6.89 9.74 -4.77
N GLU A 159 6.68 10.44 -5.88
CA GLU A 159 7.44 11.65 -6.24
C GLU A 159 7.19 12.83 -5.29
N ALA A 160 5.94 13.07 -4.94
CA ALA A 160 5.51 14.17 -4.06
C ALA A 160 4.85 13.69 -2.76
N TYR A 161 4.96 12.41 -2.46
CA TYR A 161 4.35 11.77 -1.30
C TYR A 161 5.42 11.02 -0.50
N PRO A 162 5.39 11.03 0.83
CA PRO A 162 6.37 10.29 1.63
C PRO A 162 6.19 8.79 1.43
N GLY A 163 7.31 8.08 1.24
CA GLY A 163 7.31 6.63 1.22
C GLY A 163 6.87 6.04 2.57
N VAL A 164 6.33 4.84 2.56
CA VAL A 164 5.89 4.14 3.76
C VAL A 164 6.88 3.06 4.17
N TYR A 165 6.95 2.84 5.48
CA TYR A 165 7.56 1.68 6.09
C TYR A 165 6.47 0.76 6.61
N LEU A 166 6.81 -0.49 6.85
CA LEU A 166 5.87 -1.49 7.32
C LEU A 166 6.17 -1.89 8.75
N THR A 167 5.13 -2.02 9.55
CA THR A 167 5.12 -2.71 10.82
C THR A 167 4.10 -3.86 10.79
N TYR A 168 4.02 -4.64 11.84
CA TYR A 168 3.07 -5.74 11.95
C TYR A 168 1.98 -5.41 12.97
N ASP A 169 0.75 -5.45 12.50
CA ASP A 169 -0.43 -5.35 13.34
C ASP A 169 -0.88 -6.75 13.78
N LYS A 170 -0.78 -7.02 15.09
CA LYS A 170 -1.12 -8.32 15.67
C LYS A 170 -2.61 -8.61 15.68
N GLU A 171 -3.45 -7.58 15.77
CA GLU A 171 -4.91 -7.72 15.80
C GLU A 171 -5.43 -7.97 14.38
N ALA A 172 -4.98 -7.20 13.43
CA ALA A 172 -5.32 -7.35 12.02
C ALA A 172 -4.62 -8.53 11.34
N LYS A 173 -3.54 -9.08 11.94
CA LYS A 173 -2.70 -10.16 11.41
C LYS A 173 -2.11 -9.84 10.04
N GLY A 174 -1.57 -8.65 9.91
CA GLY A 174 -1.04 -8.17 8.65
C GLY A 174 -0.01 -7.06 8.80
N PHE A 175 0.38 -6.52 7.67
CA PHE A 175 1.21 -5.32 7.64
C PHE A 175 0.36 -4.07 7.83
N ALA A 176 0.90 -3.11 8.56
CA ALA A 176 0.38 -1.75 8.64
C ALA A 176 1.44 -0.77 8.14
N ALA A 177 1.02 0.23 7.38
CA ALA A 177 1.88 1.30 6.93
C ALA A 177 2.24 2.24 8.07
N VAL A 178 3.49 2.68 8.11
CA VAL A 178 3.98 3.75 8.97
C VAL A 178 4.55 4.83 8.07
N SER A 179 3.88 5.98 8.01
CA SER A 179 4.33 7.09 7.19
C SER A 179 5.63 7.68 7.71
N TYR A 180 6.50 8.07 6.77
CA TYR A 180 7.76 8.76 7.04
C TYR A 180 7.60 10.02 7.89
N THR A 181 6.45 10.69 7.86
CA THR A 181 6.16 11.90 8.64
C THR A 181 6.09 11.63 10.14
N HIS A 182 5.64 10.46 10.56
CA HIS A 182 5.60 10.06 11.98
C HIS A 182 6.98 9.78 12.58
N LEU A 183 7.93 9.35 11.78
CA LEU A 183 9.30 9.07 12.22
C LEU A 183 10.13 10.34 12.48
N ARG A 184 9.60 11.51 12.15
CA ARG A 184 10.22 12.83 12.46
C ARG A 184 9.87 13.38 13.83
N ALA A 185 8.92 12.81 14.53
CA ALA A 185 8.37 13.36 15.77
C ALA A 185 9.10 12.91 17.06
N HIS A 186 10.31 12.33 16.94
CA HIS A 186 11.12 11.91 18.09
C HIS A 186 12.55 12.44 18.04
#